data_4c5ec25a8fa2d69ed271ce038f7c6f16
#
_entry.id   4c5ec25a8fa2d69ed271ce038f7c6f16
#
_cell.length_a   1.000
_cell.length_b   1.000
_cell.length_c   1.000
_cell.angle_alpha   90.00
_cell.angle_beta   90.00
_cell.angle_gamma   90.00
#
_symmetry.space_group_name_H-M   'P 1'
#
loop_
_entity.id
_entity.type
_entity.pdbx_description
1 polymer ?
#
loop_
_entity_poly.entity_id
_entity_poly.type
_entity_poly.pdbx_seq_one_letter_code
_entity_poly.pdbx_strand_id
1 'polypeptide(L)'
;MIDPAILRLYAVTCSGTTDARALEKALVGGATAVQLREKQLGEEALLEKARAFAAICARYHVPLIINARLDIARRSGAAGVHLGQGDGLSAMAREKLGPGKILGISVHTVDEAMEAARLGADYLGIGAVFSTATKADAQSVPPRQLRSITAVVPLPAVAIGGITEENLPQLRGCGIAGVAVVSAIFRADDITEAARRLRAAADEVCAPTPKNSGESR
;
A
#
# COMPACT_ATOMS: atom_id res chain seq x y z
N MET A 1 -16.30 3.11 2.92
CA MET A 1 -15.32 2.93 1.82
C MET A 1 -14.28 4.02 1.96
N ILE A 2 -12.98 3.72 1.85
CA ILE A 2 -11.91 4.73 1.96
C ILE A 2 -11.83 5.57 0.67
N ASP A 3 -11.30 6.80 0.79
CA ASP A 3 -10.96 7.60 -0.39
C ASP A 3 -9.77 6.94 -1.13
N PRO A 4 -9.93 6.54 -2.41
CA PRO A 4 -8.84 5.94 -3.18
C PRO A 4 -7.59 6.84 -3.30
N ALA A 5 -7.73 8.15 -3.17
CA ALA A 5 -6.62 9.10 -3.27
C ALA A 5 -5.55 8.89 -2.17
N ILE A 6 -5.93 8.34 -1.01
CA ILE A 6 -4.96 8.02 0.05
C ILE A 6 -3.98 6.92 -0.36
N LEU A 7 -4.28 6.17 -1.40
CA LEU A 7 -3.45 5.06 -1.88
C LEU A 7 -2.49 5.46 -3.02
N ARG A 8 -2.51 6.72 -3.48
CA ARG A 8 -1.79 7.16 -4.69
C ARG A 8 -0.30 6.84 -4.66
N LEU A 9 0.39 7.24 -3.59
CA LEU A 9 1.78 6.86 -3.33
C LEU A 9 1.88 6.29 -1.91
N TYR A 10 1.92 4.98 -1.81
CA TYR A 10 1.96 4.25 -0.56
C TYR A 10 3.39 3.86 -0.22
N ALA A 11 4.03 4.59 0.69
CA ALA A 11 5.39 4.34 1.13
C ALA A 11 5.44 3.21 2.17
N VAL A 12 6.06 2.08 1.83
CA VAL A 12 6.25 0.95 2.75
C VAL A 12 7.66 1.00 3.31
N THR A 13 7.81 1.03 4.64
CA THR A 13 9.12 1.19 5.28
C THR A 13 10.05 0.01 5.01
N CYS A 14 11.33 0.31 4.92
CA CYS A 14 12.39 -0.69 4.83
C CYS A 14 12.79 -1.09 6.26
N SER A 15 12.55 -2.36 6.62
CA SER A 15 12.80 -2.87 7.97
C SER A 15 14.25 -2.62 8.40
N GLY A 16 14.41 -2.11 9.63
CA GLY A 16 15.70 -1.82 10.25
C GLY A 16 16.41 -0.54 9.76
N THR A 17 15.94 0.12 8.69
CA THR A 17 16.64 1.28 8.11
C THR A 17 15.81 2.56 8.04
N THR A 18 14.47 2.46 8.01
CA THR A 18 13.62 3.66 7.99
C THR A 18 13.45 4.22 9.40
N ASP A 19 14.02 5.39 9.63
CA ASP A 19 13.87 6.19 10.84
C ASP A 19 12.82 7.30 10.67
N ALA A 20 12.61 8.10 11.71
CA ALA A 20 11.66 9.22 11.71
C ALA A 20 11.98 10.27 10.66
N ARG A 21 13.27 10.56 10.43
CA ARG A 21 13.73 11.55 9.45
C ARG A 21 13.48 11.07 8.01
N ALA A 22 13.76 9.81 7.73
CA ALA A 22 13.46 9.21 6.43
C ALA A 22 11.96 9.18 6.15
N LEU A 23 11.14 8.88 7.17
CA LEU A 23 9.68 8.95 7.07
C LEU A 23 9.20 10.37 6.72
N GLU A 24 9.67 11.40 7.44
CA GLU A 24 9.29 12.79 7.16
C GLU A 24 9.68 13.23 5.75
N LYS A 25 10.86 12.85 5.27
CA LYS A 25 11.28 13.13 3.88
C LYS A 25 10.32 12.51 2.86
N ALA A 26 9.86 11.27 3.07
CA ALA A 26 8.91 10.62 2.18
C ALA A 26 7.55 11.35 2.19
N LEU A 27 7.08 11.81 3.36
CA LEU A 27 5.85 12.57 3.51
C LEU A 27 5.92 13.95 2.82
N VAL A 28 7.03 14.68 3.01
CA VAL A 28 7.31 15.95 2.30
C VAL A 28 7.35 15.75 0.79
N GLY A 29 7.86 14.60 0.32
CA GLY A 29 7.89 14.21 -1.09
C GLY A 29 6.52 13.80 -1.67
N GLY A 30 5.47 13.72 -0.83
CA GLY A 30 4.09 13.49 -1.31
C GLY A 30 3.59 12.05 -1.15
N ALA A 31 4.18 11.25 -0.26
CA ALA A 31 3.58 9.98 0.14
C ALA A 31 2.18 10.21 0.74
N THR A 32 1.19 9.45 0.28
CA THR A 32 -0.24 9.60 0.66
C THR A 32 -0.72 8.57 1.66
N ALA A 33 0.03 7.48 1.82
CA ALA A 33 -0.11 6.50 2.89
C ALA A 33 1.27 5.99 3.29
N VAL A 34 1.40 5.53 4.52
CA VAL A 34 2.62 4.89 5.02
C VAL A 34 2.28 3.53 5.60
N GLN A 35 3.10 2.51 5.28
CA GLN A 35 3.03 1.22 5.97
C GLN A 35 4.29 1.01 6.81
N LEU A 36 4.11 0.83 8.11
CA LEU A 36 5.20 0.40 8.99
C LEU A 36 5.35 -1.12 8.88
N ARG A 37 6.43 -1.54 8.23
CA ARG A 37 6.80 -2.95 8.06
C ARG A 37 8.14 -3.21 8.74
N GLU A 38 8.09 -3.86 9.90
CA GLU A 38 9.25 -4.29 10.67
C GLU A 38 9.19 -5.80 10.89
N LYS A 39 10.29 -6.47 10.64
CA LYS A 39 10.38 -7.93 10.75
C LYS A 39 11.18 -8.41 11.97
N GLN A 40 11.98 -7.53 12.57
CA GLN A 40 13.00 -7.89 13.56
C GLN A 40 12.73 -7.29 14.94
N LEU A 41 11.83 -6.32 15.06
CA LEU A 41 11.52 -5.69 16.33
C LEU A 41 10.60 -6.57 17.18
N GLY A 42 10.91 -6.67 18.47
CA GLY A 42 9.99 -7.20 19.47
C GLY A 42 8.75 -6.30 19.62
N GLU A 43 7.72 -6.81 20.28
CA GLU A 43 6.41 -6.18 20.36
C GLU A 43 6.47 -4.75 20.94
N GLU A 44 7.15 -4.56 22.07
CA GLU A 44 7.24 -3.26 22.73
C GLU A 44 7.95 -2.22 21.86
N ALA A 45 9.10 -2.56 21.30
CA ALA A 45 9.86 -1.68 20.41
C ALA A 45 9.08 -1.35 19.12
N LEU A 46 8.32 -2.32 18.58
CA LEU A 46 7.45 -2.09 17.44
C LEU A 46 6.30 -1.15 17.80
N LEU A 47 5.69 -1.32 18.97
CA LEU A 47 4.61 -0.43 19.44
C LEU A 47 5.10 1.00 19.65
N GLU A 48 6.27 1.18 20.24
CA GLU A 48 6.91 2.48 20.44
C GLU A 48 7.17 3.18 19.10
N LYS A 49 7.80 2.47 18.15
CA LYS A 49 8.04 2.97 16.79
C LYS A 49 6.74 3.30 16.07
N ALA A 50 5.71 2.45 16.19
CA ALA A 50 4.41 2.67 15.58
C ALA A 50 3.73 3.94 16.14
N ARG A 51 3.80 4.20 17.44
CA ARG A 51 3.27 5.44 18.06
C ARG A 51 4.01 6.67 17.56
N ALA A 52 5.34 6.64 17.52
CA ALA A 52 6.14 7.73 17.00
C ALA A 52 5.80 8.02 15.52
N PHE A 53 5.68 6.99 14.70
CA PHE A 53 5.33 7.11 13.27
C PHE A 53 3.90 7.60 13.09
N ALA A 54 2.95 7.16 13.92
CA ALA A 54 1.57 7.65 13.91
C ALA A 54 1.50 9.16 14.20
N ALA A 55 2.25 9.63 15.19
CA ALA A 55 2.33 11.06 15.51
C ALA A 55 2.93 11.89 14.37
N ILE A 56 3.96 11.37 13.69
CA ILE A 56 4.55 12.03 12.52
C ILE A 56 3.53 12.06 11.38
N CYS A 57 2.94 10.94 11.00
CA CYS A 57 1.97 10.85 9.91
C CYS A 57 0.75 11.76 10.14
N ALA A 58 0.28 11.88 11.38
CA ALA A 58 -0.85 12.75 11.73
C ALA A 58 -0.58 14.23 11.42
N ARG A 59 0.66 14.73 11.59
CA ARG A 59 1.03 16.11 11.24
C ARG A 59 0.89 16.40 9.73
N TYR A 60 0.99 15.37 8.91
CA TYR A 60 0.88 15.46 7.44
C TYR A 60 -0.50 15.00 6.94
N HIS A 61 -1.43 14.65 7.83
CA HIS A 61 -2.74 14.09 7.50
C HIS A 61 -2.66 12.82 6.63
N VAL A 62 -1.61 12.02 6.81
CA VAL A 62 -1.35 10.79 6.08
C VAL A 62 -1.64 9.58 6.98
N PRO A 63 -2.43 8.58 6.54
CA PRO A 63 -2.71 7.40 7.36
C PRO A 63 -1.47 6.53 7.52
N LEU A 64 -1.21 6.10 8.77
CA LEU A 64 -0.26 5.03 9.07
C LEU A 64 -0.99 3.69 9.10
N ILE A 65 -0.47 2.71 8.39
CA ILE A 65 -0.94 1.32 8.34
C ILE A 65 0.14 0.42 8.96
N ILE A 66 -0.25 -0.51 9.81
CA ILE A 66 0.69 -1.50 10.39
C ILE A 66 0.68 -2.77 9.55
N ASN A 67 1.86 -3.32 9.24
CA ASN A 67 1.95 -4.60 8.55
C ASN A 67 1.71 -5.76 9.53
N ALA A 68 0.78 -6.67 9.22
CA ALA A 68 0.54 -7.97 9.84
C ALA A 68 0.11 -7.98 11.33
N ARG A 69 0.34 -6.92 12.10
CA ARG A 69 0.15 -6.89 13.56
C ARG A 69 -1.10 -6.08 13.95
N LEU A 70 -2.24 -6.78 14.05
CA LEU A 70 -3.54 -6.22 14.45
C LEU A 70 -3.51 -5.56 15.84
N ASP A 71 -2.84 -6.20 16.79
CA ASP A 71 -2.68 -5.72 18.17
C ASP A 71 -1.93 -4.37 18.21
N ILE A 72 -0.85 -4.25 17.45
CA ILE A 72 -0.08 -3.01 17.31
C ILE A 72 -0.91 -1.92 16.63
N ALA A 73 -1.65 -2.24 15.56
CA ALA A 73 -2.51 -1.27 14.88
C ALA A 73 -3.56 -0.64 15.81
N ARG A 74 -4.12 -1.44 16.74
CA ARG A 74 -5.09 -0.96 17.72
C ARG A 74 -4.47 -0.07 18.81
N ARG A 75 -3.27 -0.42 19.28
CA ARG A 75 -2.60 0.18 20.47
C ARG A 75 -1.74 1.39 20.11
N SER A 76 -1.38 1.58 18.84
CA SER A 76 -0.43 2.61 18.39
C SER A 76 -1.06 3.91 17.93
N GLY A 77 -2.38 3.96 17.73
CA GLY A 77 -3.04 5.09 17.07
C GLY A 77 -2.98 5.05 15.54
N ALA A 78 -2.45 3.96 14.95
CA ALA A 78 -2.43 3.79 13.49
C ALA A 78 -3.84 3.78 12.90
N ALA A 79 -3.95 4.20 11.63
CA ALA A 79 -5.21 4.25 10.90
C ALA A 79 -5.74 2.85 10.52
N GLY A 80 -4.86 1.83 10.43
CA GLY A 80 -5.29 0.50 10.07
C GLY A 80 -4.17 -0.53 10.05
N VAL A 81 -4.48 -1.69 9.44
CA VAL A 81 -3.58 -2.82 9.28
C VAL A 81 -3.59 -3.31 7.84
N HIS A 82 -2.47 -3.87 7.38
CA HIS A 82 -2.38 -4.60 6.12
C HIS A 82 -1.97 -6.05 6.40
N LEU A 83 -2.77 -7.01 5.93
CA LEU A 83 -2.56 -8.44 6.14
C LEU A 83 -2.17 -9.13 4.84
N GLY A 84 -1.18 -10.01 4.90
CA GLY A 84 -0.85 -10.98 3.85
C GLY A 84 -1.66 -12.26 4.00
N GLN A 85 -1.62 -13.14 3.00
CA GLN A 85 -2.35 -14.42 2.98
C GLN A 85 -1.96 -15.34 4.16
N GLY A 86 -0.70 -15.27 4.62
CA GLY A 86 -0.19 -16.06 5.75
C GLY A 86 -0.41 -15.43 7.13
N ASP A 87 -0.98 -14.24 7.23
CA ASP A 87 -1.05 -13.47 8.50
C ASP A 87 -2.36 -13.74 9.29
N GLY A 88 -3.00 -14.88 9.06
CA GLY A 88 -4.20 -15.27 9.79
C GLY A 88 -5.45 -14.53 9.30
N LEU A 89 -5.61 -14.41 7.98
CA LEU A 89 -6.84 -13.88 7.37
C LEU A 89 -8.07 -14.63 7.88
N SER A 90 -8.99 -13.93 8.47
CA SER A 90 -10.25 -14.48 8.96
C SER A 90 -11.31 -13.40 9.04
N ALA A 91 -12.59 -13.82 9.06
CA ALA A 91 -13.71 -12.90 9.30
C ALA A 91 -13.55 -12.12 10.62
N MET A 92 -12.84 -12.69 11.60
CA MET A 92 -12.52 -12.04 12.87
C MET A 92 -11.51 -10.88 12.75
N ALA A 93 -10.73 -10.79 11.65
CA ALA A 93 -9.74 -9.72 11.50
C ALA A 93 -10.41 -8.34 11.47
N ARG A 94 -11.50 -8.21 10.71
CA ARG A 94 -12.30 -6.99 10.66
C ARG A 94 -12.94 -6.67 12.01
N GLU A 95 -13.53 -7.66 12.67
CA GLU A 95 -14.14 -7.49 13.99
C GLU A 95 -13.11 -7.05 15.04
N LYS A 96 -11.97 -7.73 15.11
CA LYS A 96 -10.88 -7.41 16.05
C LYS A 96 -10.26 -6.04 15.79
N LEU A 97 -10.15 -5.63 14.51
CA LEU A 97 -9.60 -4.32 14.16
C LEU A 97 -10.52 -3.19 14.63
N GLY A 98 -11.82 -3.42 14.60
CA GLY A 98 -12.86 -2.47 15.00
C GLY A 98 -13.31 -1.53 13.88
N PRO A 99 -14.40 -0.78 14.14
CA PRO A 99 -14.95 0.18 13.18
C PRO A 99 -14.01 1.36 12.96
N GLY A 100 -14.08 1.96 11.77
CA GLY A 100 -13.32 3.16 11.42
C GLY A 100 -11.83 2.94 11.16
N LYS A 101 -11.33 1.71 11.29
CA LYS A 101 -9.95 1.34 10.94
C LYS A 101 -9.87 0.74 9.54
N ILE A 102 -8.78 1.03 8.84
CA ILE A 102 -8.52 0.56 7.48
C ILE A 102 -7.97 -0.86 7.50
N LEU A 103 -8.57 -1.76 6.73
CA LEU A 103 -8.08 -3.12 6.50
C LEU A 103 -7.62 -3.28 5.06
N GLY A 104 -6.32 -3.43 4.84
CA GLY A 104 -5.75 -3.82 3.57
C GLY A 104 -5.45 -5.33 3.54
N ILE A 105 -5.63 -5.96 2.39
CA ILE A 105 -5.31 -7.37 2.18
C ILE A 105 -4.47 -7.55 0.92
N SER A 106 -3.36 -8.31 1.05
CA SER A 106 -2.56 -8.73 -0.11
C SER A 106 -3.29 -9.81 -0.88
N VAL A 107 -3.33 -9.70 -2.22
CA VAL A 107 -3.94 -10.71 -3.09
C VAL A 107 -3.08 -10.93 -4.35
N HIS A 108 -3.15 -12.15 -4.89
CA HIS A 108 -2.41 -12.58 -6.08
C HIS A 108 -3.34 -13.14 -7.17
N THR A 109 -4.55 -13.55 -6.80
CA THR A 109 -5.54 -14.14 -7.70
C THR A 109 -6.90 -13.44 -7.60
N VAL A 110 -7.77 -13.72 -8.57
CA VAL A 110 -9.17 -13.25 -8.56
C VAL A 110 -9.92 -13.80 -7.36
N ASP A 111 -9.75 -15.07 -7.04
CA ASP A 111 -10.43 -15.72 -5.91
C ASP A 111 -10.01 -15.12 -4.58
N GLU A 112 -8.71 -14.83 -4.39
CA GLU A 112 -8.23 -14.11 -3.21
C GLU A 112 -8.82 -12.70 -3.11
N ALA A 113 -9.02 -11.99 -4.24
CA ALA A 113 -9.63 -10.66 -4.23
C ALA A 113 -11.11 -10.71 -3.83
N MET A 114 -11.87 -11.69 -4.34
CA MET A 114 -13.26 -11.90 -3.94
C MET A 114 -13.37 -12.27 -2.46
N GLU A 115 -12.49 -13.13 -1.97
CA GLU A 115 -12.45 -13.47 -0.55
C GLU A 115 -12.06 -12.27 0.32
N ALA A 116 -11.07 -11.46 -0.08
CA ALA A 116 -10.69 -10.25 0.62
C ALA A 116 -11.87 -9.26 0.74
N ALA A 117 -12.65 -9.10 -0.34
CA ALA A 117 -13.86 -8.29 -0.32
C ALA A 117 -14.90 -8.83 0.68
N ARG A 118 -15.12 -10.16 0.68
CA ARG A 118 -16.02 -10.84 1.63
C ARG A 118 -15.58 -10.69 3.08
N LEU A 119 -14.27 -10.66 3.32
CA LEU A 119 -13.67 -10.43 4.65
C LEU A 119 -13.70 -8.96 5.10
N GLY A 120 -14.25 -8.06 4.29
CA GLY A 120 -14.40 -6.65 4.61
C GLY A 120 -13.13 -5.83 4.45
N ALA A 121 -12.26 -6.18 3.47
CA ALA A 121 -11.15 -5.33 3.09
C ALA A 121 -11.62 -3.96 2.60
N ASP A 122 -10.86 -2.92 2.91
CA ASP A 122 -11.07 -1.56 2.39
C ASP A 122 -10.27 -1.30 1.13
N TYR A 123 -9.16 -2.01 0.94
CA TYR A 123 -8.33 -1.98 -0.26
C TYR A 123 -7.52 -3.26 -0.44
N LEU A 124 -7.04 -3.47 -1.66
CA LEU A 124 -6.19 -4.60 -2.03
C LEU A 124 -4.75 -4.15 -2.30
N GLY A 125 -3.78 -4.95 -1.85
CA GLY A 125 -2.38 -4.88 -2.27
C GLY A 125 -2.10 -6.01 -3.27
N ILE A 126 -1.78 -5.69 -4.53
CA ILE A 126 -1.65 -6.68 -5.60
C ILE A 126 -0.20 -6.72 -6.10
N GLY A 127 0.45 -7.85 -5.99
CA GLY A 127 1.84 -8.01 -6.43
C GLY A 127 2.46 -9.36 -6.03
N ALA A 128 3.72 -9.61 -6.44
CA ALA A 128 4.66 -8.63 -7.01
C ALA A 128 4.43 -8.44 -8.52
N VAL A 129 4.25 -7.17 -8.94
CA VAL A 129 3.99 -6.86 -10.36
C VAL A 129 5.26 -6.86 -11.22
N PHE A 130 6.42 -6.61 -10.58
CA PHE A 130 7.75 -6.74 -11.17
C PHE A 130 8.67 -7.52 -10.23
N SER A 131 9.78 -8.03 -10.76
CA SER A 131 10.79 -8.72 -9.97
C SER A 131 11.32 -7.83 -8.83
N THR A 132 11.47 -8.39 -7.63
CA THR A 132 11.87 -7.63 -6.44
C THR A 132 12.77 -8.44 -5.51
N ALA A 133 13.82 -7.81 -5.00
CA ALA A 133 14.67 -8.39 -3.97
C ALA A 133 14.13 -8.19 -2.54
N THR A 134 13.07 -7.38 -2.35
CA THR A 134 12.52 -7.04 -1.03
C THR A 134 11.76 -8.21 -0.40
N LYS A 135 11.17 -9.10 -1.23
CA LYS A 135 10.48 -10.31 -0.84
C LYS A 135 10.81 -11.40 -1.85
N ALA A 136 11.80 -12.25 -1.53
CA ALA A 136 12.34 -13.24 -2.48
C ALA A 136 11.33 -14.33 -2.89
N ASP A 137 10.34 -14.60 -2.04
CA ASP A 137 9.26 -15.58 -2.22
C ASP A 137 7.97 -14.96 -2.79
N ALA A 138 8.04 -13.74 -3.33
CA ALA A 138 6.86 -13.07 -3.86
C ALA A 138 6.36 -13.75 -5.14
N GLN A 139 5.09 -14.15 -5.12
CA GLN A 139 4.39 -14.64 -6.32
C GLN A 139 4.30 -13.49 -7.35
N SER A 140 4.62 -13.80 -8.62
CA SER A 140 4.53 -12.81 -9.70
C SER A 140 3.08 -12.60 -10.13
N VAL A 141 2.68 -11.33 -10.26
CA VAL A 141 1.35 -10.92 -10.77
C VAL A 141 1.57 -9.96 -11.94
N PRO A 142 1.67 -10.46 -13.18
CA PRO A 142 1.92 -9.60 -14.35
C PRO A 142 0.74 -8.63 -14.60
N PRO A 143 0.95 -7.53 -15.36
CA PRO A 143 -0.07 -6.50 -15.60
C PRO A 143 -1.41 -7.02 -16.15
N ARG A 144 -1.40 -8.09 -16.92
CA ARG A 144 -2.65 -8.76 -17.40
C ARG A 144 -3.46 -9.33 -16.24
N GLN A 145 -2.81 -10.04 -15.32
CA GLN A 145 -3.46 -10.60 -14.13
C GLN A 145 -3.90 -9.51 -13.17
N LEU A 146 -3.09 -8.45 -12.99
CA LEU A 146 -3.46 -7.27 -12.21
C LEU A 146 -4.79 -6.68 -12.70
N ARG A 147 -4.97 -6.49 -14.02
CA ARG A 147 -6.24 -6.02 -14.61
C ARG A 147 -7.41 -6.95 -14.32
N SER A 148 -7.22 -8.25 -14.41
CA SER A 148 -8.27 -9.23 -14.10
C SER A 148 -8.70 -9.13 -12.65
N ILE A 149 -7.76 -8.94 -11.72
CA ILE A 149 -8.05 -8.82 -10.29
C ILE A 149 -8.80 -7.51 -9.98
N THR A 150 -8.33 -6.38 -10.51
CA THR A 150 -8.96 -5.07 -10.26
C THR A 150 -10.37 -4.94 -10.86
N ALA A 151 -10.70 -5.76 -11.87
CA ALA A 151 -12.00 -5.73 -12.53
C ALA A 151 -13.12 -6.49 -11.78
N VAL A 152 -12.78 -7.39 -10.85
CA VAL A 152 -13.77 -8.29 -10.23
C VAL A 152 -14.35 -7.79 -8.92
N VAL A 153 -13.72 -6.81 -8.26
CA VAL A 153 -14.19 -6.25 -7.00
C VAL A 153 -14.17 -4.72 -7.03
N PRO A 154 -15.15 -4.05 -6.43
CA PRO A 154 -15.23 -2.58 -6.39
C PRO A 154 -14.34 -1.99 -5.26
N LEU A 155 -13.20 -2.62 -4.98
CA LEU A 155 -12.25 -2.14 -3.99
C LEU A 155 -11.09 -1.42 -4.65
N PRO A 156 -10.63 -0.27 -4.11
CA PRO A 156 -9.43 0.35 -4.58
C PRO A 156 -8.22 -0.58 -4.38
N ALA A 157 -7.31 -0.59 -5.34
CA ALA A 157 -6.14 -1.47 -5.32
C ALA A 157 -4.85 -0.68 -5.49
N VAL A 158 -3.78 -1.12 -4.83
CA VAL A 158 -2.42 -0.68 -5.08
C VAL A 158 -1.61 -1.80 -5.71
N ALA A 159 -0.82 -1.48 -6.73
CA ALA A 159 0.20 -2.39 -7.23
C ALA A 159 1.44 -2.31 -6.34
N ILE A 160 2.07 -3.46 -6.08
CA ILE A 160 3.29 -3.54 -5.27
C ILE A 160 4.30 -4.54 -5.88
N GLY A 161 5.58 -4.34 -5.59
CA GLY A 161 6.68 -5.24 -5.94
C GLY A 161 7.47 -4.76 -7.14
N GLY A 162 8.73 -4.40 -6.91
CA GLY A 162 9.69 -4.01 -7.92
C GLY A 162 9.38 -2.74 -8.71
N ILE A 163 8.45 -1.91 -8.21
CA ILE A 163 8.03 -0.67 -8.89
C ILE A 163 9.12 0.38 -8.77
N THR A 164 9.47 0.98 -9.91
CA THR A 164 10.36 2.12 -10.06
C THR A 164 9.71 3.18 -10.96
N GLU A 165 10.32 4.38 -11.03
CA GLU A 165 9.83 5.43 -11.92
C GLU A 165 9.80 4.98 -13.39
N GLU A 166 10.79 4.20 -13.82
CA GLU A 166 10.93 3.74 -15.21
C GLU A 166 9.90 2.70 -15.63
N ASN A 167 9.48 1.80 -14.70
CA ASN A 167 8.56 0.71 -15.04
C ASN A 167 7.09 1.01 -14.68
N LEU A 168 6.83 2.02 -13.83
CA LEU A 168 5.50 2.41 -13.40
C LEU A 168 4.55 2.72 -14.57
N PRO A 169 4.97 3.36 -15.69
CA PRO A 169 4.09 3.60 -16.85
C PRO A 169 3.46 2.33 -17.45
N GLN A 170 4.07 1.15 -17.27
CA GLN A 170 3.53 -0.13 -17.75
C GLN A 170 2.24 -0.55 -17.02
N LEU A 171 1.93 0.06 -15.88
CA LEU A 171 0.72 -0.19 -15.10
C LEU A 171 -0.48 0.68 -15.52
N ARG A 172 -0.32 1.54 -16.52
CA ARG A 172 -1.42 2.37 -17.04
C ARG A 172 -2.59 1.51 -17.53
N GLY A 173 -3.80 1.88 -17.12
CA GLY A 173 -5.01 1.14 -17.47
C GLY A 173 -5.19 -0.20 -16.73
N CYS A 174 -4.41 -0.48 -15.68
CA CYS A 174 -4.57 -1.66 -14.85
C CYS A 174 -5.63 -1.52 -13.75
N GLY A 175 -6.38 -0.41 -13.70
CA GLY A 175 -7.47 -0.21 -12.72
C GLY A 175 -6.98 0.02 -11.28
N ILE A 176 -5.72 0.40 -11.10
CA ILE A 176 -5.15 0.67 -9.77
C ILE A 176 -5.43 2.11 -9.31
N ALA A 177 -5.62 2.30 -8.02
CA ALA A 177 -5.76 3.59 -7.36
C ALA A 177 -4.39 4.24 -7.05
N GLY A 178 -3.34 3.43 -6.95
CA GLY A 178 -2.00 3.89 -6.64
C GLY A 178 -0.98 2.77 -6.64
N VAL A 179 0.21 3.07 -6.15
CA VAL A 179 1.34 2.14 -6.06
C VAL A 179 1.96 2.13 -4.67
N ALA A 180 2.38 0.95 -4.23
CA ALA A 180 3.12 0.77 -2.98
C ALA A 180 4.58 0.47 -3.29
N VAL A 181 5.48 1.25 -2.71
CA VAL A 181 6.92 1.18 -2.98
C VAL A 181 7.75 1.13 -1.69
N VAL A 182 8.86 0.41 -1.71
CA VAL A 182 9.79 0.25 -0.59
C VAL A 182 11.12 0.91 -0.95
N SER A 183 11.96 0.20 -1.69
CA SER A 183 13.34 0.59 -1.98
C SER A 183 13.44 1.81 -2.89
N ALA A 184 12.52 2.00 -3.83
CA ALA A 184 12.51 3.16 -4.71
C ALA A 184 12.37 4.51 -3.97
N ILE A 185 11.85 4.50 -2.74
CA ILE A 185 11.84 5.66 -1.85
C ILE A 185 12.97 5.56 -0.82
N PHE A 186 12.96 4.52 0.02
CA PHE A 186 13.79 4.50 1.25
C PHE A 186 15.25 4.09 1.04
N ARG A 187 15.65 3.70 -0.19
CA ARG A 187 17.05 3.48 -0.57
C ARG A 187 17.57 4.50 -1.58
N ALA A 188 16.79 5.52 -1.90
CA ALA A 188 17.24 6.62 -2.74
C ALA A 188 18.17 7.57 -1.96
N ASP A 189 19.13 8.16 -2.63
CA ASP A 189 20.03 9.17 -2.06
C ASP A 189 19.24 10.39 -1.57
N ASP A 190 18.26 10.83 -2.35
CA ASP A 190 17.28 11.84 -1.96
C ASP A 190 15.87 11.25 -1.88
N ILE A 191 15.45 10.89 -0.66
CA ILE A 191 14.12 10.31 -0.38
C ILE A 191 13.00 11.26 -0.78
N THR A 192 13.15 12.57 -0.55
CA THR A 192 12.11 13.56 -0.84
C THR A 192 11.88 13.67 -2.33
N GLU A 193 12.97 13.78 -3.10
CA GLU A 193 12.89 13.90 -4.55
C GLU A 193 12.38 12.60 -5.19
N ALA A 194 12.83 11.44 -4.71
CA ALA A 194 12.35 10.13 -5.18
C ALA A 194 10.85 9.97 -4.94
N ALA A 195 10.35 10.34 -3.77
CA ALA A 195 8.93 10.31 -3.46
C ALA A 195 8.14 11.29 -4.36
N ARG A 196 8.66 12.50 -4.62
CA ARG A 196 8.01 13.48 -5.50
C ARG A 196 7.86 12.98 -6.93
N ARG A 197 8.92 12.41 -7.52
CA ARG A 197 8.88 11.84 -8.87
C ARG A 197 7.93 10.65 -8.97
N LEU A 198 8.01 9.71 -8.01
CA LEU A 198 7.10 8.57 -7.97
C LEU A 198 5.63 9.00 -7.78
N ARG A 199 5.36 10.05 -6.99
CA ARG A 199 4.03 10.60 -6.83
C ARG A 199 3.49 11.18 -8.14
N ALA A 200 4.28 11.99 -8.84
CA ALA A 200 3.89 12.56 -10.13
C ALA A 200 3.61 11.45 -11.17
N ALA A 201 4.50 10.46 -11.27
CA ALA A 201 4.30 9.32 -12.16
C ALA A 201 3.05 8.49 -11.80
N ALA A 202 2.76 8.30 -10.49
CA ALA A 202 1.56 7.61 -10.04
C ALA A 202 0.28 8.40 -10.37
N ASP A 203 0.30 9.72 -10.26
CA ASP A 203 -0.83 10.57 -10.63
C ASP A 203 -1.17 10.43 -12.11
N GLU A 204 -0.17 10.35 -13.01
CA GLU A 204 -0.36 10.13 -14.43
C GLU A 204 -0.92 8.74 -14.75
N VAL A 205 -0.39 7.70 -14.11
CA VAL A 205 -0.75 6.30 -14.38
C VAL A 205 -2.14 5.95 -13.86
N CYS A 206 -2.51 6.49 -12.71
CA CYS A 206 -3.78 6.22 -12.04
C CYS A 206 -4.87 7.26 -12.35
N ALA A 207 -4.59 8.21 -13.24
CA ALA A 207 -5.61 9.12 -13.73
C ALA A 207 -6.78 8.34 -14.38
N PRO A 208 -8.03 8.73 -14.19
CA PRO A 208 -9.14 8.12 -14.91
C PRO A 208 -8.87 8.20 -16.40
N THR A 209 -8.92 7.06 -17.09
CA THR A 209 -8.85 7.08 -18.57
C THR A 209 -10.05 7.89 -19.06
N PRO A 210 -9.87 8.94 -19.87
CA PRO A 210 -11.00 9.66 -20.43
C PRO A 210 -11.90 8.66 -21.16
N LYS A 211 -13.17 8.58 -20.75
CA LYS A 211 -14.16 7.80 -21.50
C LYS A 211 -14.16 8.36 -22.91
N ASN A 212 -13.79 7.56 -23.89
CA ASN A 212 -13.97 7.92 -25.29
C ASN A 212 -15.46 8.26 -25.49
N SER A 213 -15.76 9.54 -25.55
CA SER A 213 -17.05 10.07 -25.97
C SER A 213 -17.11 9.98 -27.50
N GLY A 214 -17.14 8.76 -28.01
CA GLY A 214 -17.11 8.50 -29.43
C GLY A 214 -17.69 7.15 -29.77
N GLU A 215 -19.00 6.99 -29.60
CA GLU A 215 -19.82 6.12 -30.43
C GLU A 215 -21.29 6.53 -30.22
N SER A 216 -21.62 7.71 -30.77
CA SER A 216 -22.98 7.98 -31.21
C SER A 216 -23.03 7.67 -32.70
N ARG A 217 -23.52 6.52 -33.08
CA ARG A 217 -24.20 6.25 -34.34
C ARG A 217 -25.19 5.10 -34.21
#